data_bd77b4bb053ab0270fc899d4e2f631ac
#
_entry.id   bd77b4bb053ab0270fc899d4e2f631ac
#
_cell.length_a   1.000
_cell.length_b   1.000
_cell.length_c   1.000
_cell.angle_alpha   90.00
_cell.angle_beta   90.00
_cell.angle_gamma   90.00
#
_symmetry.space_group_name_H-M   'P 1'
#
loop_
_entity.id
_entity.type
_entity.pdbx_description
1 polymer ?
#
loop_
_entity_poly.entity_id
_entity_poly.type
_entity_poly.pdbx_seq_one_letter_code
_entity_poly.pdbx_strand_id
1 'polypeptide(L)'
;LGPPGAGKGTQAEILAQKLGLVHVSSGDLFRENLSNQTELGKLAQTYMTKGELVPDDVTIAMVKERLSRPDCAKGAVLDGFPRTPAQAEALNKILAEMNAKVDLVPLISVPNDVLVERLSGRWMSKSGRVYHALYNPPKVKWVDDIDGTPLYQREDDKPETVQRRIDVYYEQTAPLIDYYRQAGLLVEIDGTQEIEKVTEDILKAIK
;
A
#
# COMPACT_ATOMS: atom_id res chain seq x y z
N LEU A 1 3.16 -1.05 7.41
CA LEU A 1 3.88 -2.18 6.83
C LEU A 1 2.98 -3.42 6.73
N GLY A 2 3.43 -4.45 6.01
CA GLY A 2 2.77 -5.74 5.87
C GLY A 2 2.89 -6.30 4.45
N PRO A 3 2.72 -7.63 4.27
CA PRO A 3 2.86 -8.29 2.99
C PRO A 3 1.78 -7.86 1.98
N PRO A 4 1.96 -8.14 0.68
CA PRO A 4 0.89 -7.96 -0.29
C PRO A 4 -0.33 -8.81 0.09
N GLY A 5 -1.53 -8.25 -0.02
CA GLY A 5 -2.78 -8.91 0.43
C GLY A 5 -3.16 -8.71 1.90
N ALA A 6 -2.31 -8.08 2.72
CA ALA A 6 -2.59 -7.86 4.15
C ALA A 6 -3.70 -6.81 4.42
N GLY A 7 -4.19 -6.07 3.42
CA GLY A 7 -5.21 -5.05 3.60
C GLY A 7 -4.69 -3.63 3.84
N LYS A 8 -3.40 -3.38 3.62
CA LYS A 8 -2.77 -2.06 3.83
C LYS A 8 -3.50 -0.91 3.15
N GLY A 9 -3.82 -1.04 1.87
CA GLY A 9 -4.49 0.02 1.10
C GLY A 9 -5.88 0.34 1.65
N THR A 10 -6.66 -0.67 2.01
CA THR A 10 -7.98 -0.51 2.62
C THR A 10 -7.88 0.26 3.94
N GLN A 11 -6.94 -0.13 4.80
CA GLN A 11 -6.72 0.55 6.08
C GLN A 11 -6.17 1.97 5.88
N ALA A 12 -5.24 2.17 4.96
CA ALA A 12 -4.68 3.49 4.67
C ALA A 12 -5.74 4.48 4.18
N GLU A 13 -6.65 4.04 3.33
CA GLU A 13 -7.77 4.87 2.86
C GLU A 13 -8.71 5.26 4.00
N ILE A 14 -9.13 4.28 4.83
CA ILE A 14 -10.02 4.54 5.98
C ILE A 14 -9.34 5.46 6.99
N LEU A 15 -8.07 5.23 7.31
CA LEU A 15 -7.30 6.06 8.25
C LEU A 15 -7.13 7.48 7.74
N ALA A 16 -6.79 7.65 6.47
CA ALA A 16 -6.65 8.97 5.85
C ALA A 16 -7.94 9.78 5.97
N GLN A 17 -9.08 9.16 5.68
CA GLN A 17 -10.40 9.79 5.83
C GLN A 17 -10.70 10.16 7.29
N LYS A 18 -10.51 9.22 8.23
CA LYS A 18 -10.82 9.44 9.66
C LYS A 18 -9.91 10.48 10.31
N LEU A 19 -8.66 10.59 9.87
CA LEU A 19 -7.67 11.51 10.43
C LEU A 19 -7.60 12.84 9.67
N GLY A 20 -8.30 12.98 8.54
CA GLY A 20 -8.22 14.17 7.68
C GLY A 20 -6.84 14.34 7.04
N LEU A 21 -6.16 13.22 6.74
CA LEU A 21 -4.85 13.16 6.11
C LEU A 21 -4.97 12.73 4.64
N VAL A 22 -3.87 12.84 3.91
CA VAL A 22 -3.81 12.37 2.52
C VAL A 22 -3.30 10.94 2.48
N HIS A 23 -3.96 10.08 1.71
CA HIS A 23 -3.45 8.75 1.38
C HIS A 23 -2.43 8.86 0.24
N VAL A 24 -1.19 8.44 0.48
CA VAL A 24 -0.11 8.40 -0.50
C VAL A 24 0.32 6.96 -0.73
N SER A 25 -0.15 6.38 -1.83
CA SER A 25 0.16 5.00 -2.24
C SER A 25 1.16 5.01 -3.39
N SER A 26 2.35 4.45 -3.18
CA SER A 26 3.36 4.33 -4.25
C SER A 26 2.86 3.47 -5.41
N GLY A 27 2.10 2.42 -5.12
CA GLY A 27 1.51 1.56 -6.14
C GLY A 27 0.47 2.28 -6.99
N ASP A 28 -0.36 3.14 -6.37
CA ASP A 28 -1.38 3.90 -7.11
C ASP A 28 -0.74 5.02 -7.95
N LEU A 29 0.29 5.67 -7.44
CA LEU A 29 1.06 6.65 -8.20
C LEU A 29 1.67 6.04 -9.47
N PHE A 30 2.22 4.83 -9.39
CA PHE A 30 2.73 4.13 -10.58
C PHE A 30 1.61 3.73 -11.54
N ARG A 31 0.47 3.24 -11.04
CA ARG A 31 -0.68 2.89 -11.87
C ARG A 31 -1.30 4.10 -12.55
N GLU A 32 -1.40 5.22 -11.87
CA GLU A 32 -1.83 6.50 -12.45
C GLU A 32 -0.90 6.94 -13.59
N ASN A 33 0.42 6.89 -13.37
CA ASN A 33 1.40 7.17 -14.42
C ASN A 33 1.26 6.23 -15.61
N LEU A 34 1.00 4.94 -15.36
CA LEU A 34 0.78 3.96 -16.43
C LEU A 34 -0.51 4.25 -17.21
N SER A 35 -1.61 4.58 -16.55
CA SER A 35 -2.86 4.94 -17.23
C SER A 35 -2.74 6.21 -18.06
N ASN A 36 -1.88 7.14 -17.64
CA ASN A 36 -1.54 8.36 -18.36
C ASN A 36 -0.42 8.16 -19.41
N GLN A 37 0.04 6.92 -19.63
CA GLN A 37 1.05 6.56 -20.62
C GLN A 37 2.38 7.31 -20.47
N THR A 38 2.75 7.73 -19.25
CA THR A 38 4.02 8.38 -18.99
C THR A 38 5.19 7.40 -19.11
N GLU A 39 6.40 7.89 -19.38
CA GLU A 39 7.61 7.05 -19.40
C GLU A 39 7.87 6.39 -18.04
N LEU A 40 7.56 7.10 -16.93
CA LEU A 40 7.61 6.54 -15.58
C LEU A 40 6.63 5.36 -15.41
N GLY A 41 5.40 5.49 -15.89
CA GLY A 41 4.39 4.43 -15.82
C GLY A 41 4.80 3.20 -16.63
N LYS A 42 5.32 3.39 -17.84
CA LYS A 42 5.84 2.30 -18.69
C LYS A 42 7.02 1.58 -18.03
N LEU A 43 7.96 2.34 -17.46
CA LEU A 43 9.09 1.78 -16.71
C LEU A 43 8.58 0.96 -15.52
N ALA A 44 7.70 1.51 -14.69
CA ALA A 44 7.15 0.84 -13.53
C ALA A 44 6.44 -0.47 -13.88
N GLN A 45 5.71 -0.50 -15.01
CA GLN A 45 5.03 -1.69 -15.49
C GLN A 45 5.99 -2.87 -15.71
N THR A 46 7.19 -2.64 -16.20
CA THR A 46 8.17 -3.71 -16.46
C THR A 46 8.59 -4.47 -15.21
N TYR A 47 8.54 -3.82 -14.04
CA TYR A 47 8.81 -4.43 -12.74
C TYR A 47 7.53 -5.00 -12.11
N MET A 48 6.45 -4.22 -12.08
CA MET A 48 5.21 -4.59 -11.40
C MET A 48 4.58 -5.85 -11.98
N THR A 49 4.61 -6.03 -13.29
CA THR A 49 4.09 -7.26 -13.95
C THR A 49 4.84 -8.52 -13.55
N LYS A 50 6.11 -8.39 -13.13
CA LYS A 50 6.93 -9.50 -12.62
C LYS A 50 6.83 -9.67 -11.10
N GLY A 51 6.07 -8.82 -10.42
CA GLY A 51 5.98 -8.80 -8.96
C GLY A 51 7.21 -8.23 -8.25
N GLU A 52 8.04 -7.47 -8.97
CA GLU A 52 9.26 -6.85 -8.48
C GLU A 52 9.04 -5.40 -8.07
N LEU A 53 9.97 -4.84 -7.27
CA LEU A 53 9.94 -3.43 -6.91
C LEU A 53 10.52 -2.58 -8.04
N VAL A 54 9.91 -1.42 -8.26
CA VAL A 54 10.52 -0.36 -9.09
C VAL A 54 11.78 0.15 -8.40
N PRO A 55 12.85 0.50 -9.12
CA PRO A 55 14.10 0.98 -8.53
C PRO A 55 13.91 2.06 -7.47
N ASP A 56 14.74 2.02 -6.42
CA ASP A 56 14.59 2.89 -5.24
C ASP A 56 14.67 4.38 -5.59
N ASP A 57 15.62 4.78 -6.44
CA ASP A 57 15.80 6.17 -6.86
C ASP A 57 14.56 6.74 -7.56
N VAL A 58 13.93 5.95 -8.42
CA VAL A 58 12.69 6.31 -9.11
C VAL A 58 11.54 6.44 -8.13
N THR A 59 11.38 5.46 -7.24
CA THR A 59 10.31 5.45 -6.24
C THR A 59 10.46 6.59 -5.24
N ILE A 60 11.68 6.84 -4.75
CA ILE A 60 12.00 7.93 -3.82
C ILE A 60 11.68 9.29 -4.44
N ALA A 61 12.11 9.52 -5.69
CA ALA A 61 11.86 10.78 -6.37
C ALA A 61 10.34 11.05 -6.55
N MET A 62 9.58 10.03 -6.94
CA MET A 62 8.12 10.13 -7.10
C MET A 62 7.42 10.42 -5.77
N VAL A 63 7.79 9.73 -4.69
CA VAL A 63 7.18 9.95 -3.37
C VAL A 63 7.58 11.31 -2.80
N LYS A 64 8.83 11.75 -2.96
CA LYS A 64 9.28 13.08 -2.54
C LYS A 64 8.46 14.18 -3.22
N GLU A 65 8.27 14.09 -4.55
CA GLU A 65 7.42 15.03 -5.29
C GLU A 65 5.99 15.03 -4.73
N ARG A 66 5.39 13.85 -4.53
CA ARG A 66 4.02 13.75 -4.02
C ARG A 66 3.86 14.34 -2.62
N LEU A 67 4.80 14.10 -1.72
CA LEU A 67 4.78 14.64 -0.35
C LEU A 67 5.00 16.16 -0.31
N SER A 68 5.65 16.74 -1.31
CA SER A 68 5.88 18.18 -1.39
C SER A 68 4.64 18.99 -1.79
N ARG A 69 3.55 18.33 -2.21
CA ARG A 69 2.31 19.00 -2.60
C ARG A 69 1.60 19.59 -1.38
N PRO A 70 0.91 20.75 -1.54
CA PRO A 70 0.27 21.46 -0.42
C PRO A 70 -0.77 20.64 0.36
N ASP A 71 -1.43 19.68 -0.28
CA ASP A 71 -2.41 18.80 0.36
C ASP A 71 -1.80 17.88 1.43
N CYS A 72 -0.49 17.57 1.33
CA CYS A 72 0.25 16.81 2.31
C CYS A 72 0.75 17.61 3.52
N ALA A 73 0.52 18.93 3.56
CA ALA A 73 1.06 19.80 4.62
C ALA A 73 0.62 19.44 6.03
N LYS A 74 -0.55 18.80 6.20
CA LYS A 74 -1.06 18.32 7.49
C LYS A 74 -0.54 16.94 7.88
N GLY A 75 0.15 16.26 6.98
CA GLY A 75 0.61 14.87 7.12
C GLY A 75 -0.01 13.94 6.09
N ALA A 76 0.48 12.72 6.06
CA ALA A 76 0.04 11.71 5.11
C ALA A 76 0.04 10.31 5.73
N VAL A 77 -0.82 9.44 5.21
CA VAL A 77 -0.78 8.00 5.44
C VAL A 77 -0.07 7.37 4.24
N LEU A 78 1.12 6.82 4.47
CA LEU A 78 1.91 6.18 3.43
C LEU A 78 1.51 4.72 3.25
N ASP A 79 1.29 4.30 2.01
CA ASP A 79 1.01 2.91 1.65
C ASP A 79 1.96 2.43 0.55
N GLY A 80 2.61 1.30 0.80
CA GLY A 80 3.55 0.72 -0.13
C GLY A 80 4.88 1.46 -0.25
N PHE A 81 5.18 2.38 0.67
CA PHE A 81 6.46 3.07 0.81
C PHE A 81 6.71 3.38 2.30
N PRO A 82 7.93 3.17 2.84
CA PRO A 82 9.07 2.53 2.19
C PRO A 82 8.89 1.01 2.05
N ARG A 83 9.63 0.41 1.11
CA ARG A 83 9.71 -1.05 0.92
C ARG A 83 11.12 -1.61 1.03
N THR A 84 12.11 -0.75 1.11
CA THR A 84 13.51 -1.14 1.29
C THR A 84 14.17 -0.26 2.36
N PRO A 85 15.26 -0.72 3.01
CA PRO A 85 16.03 0.12 3.95
C PRO A 85 16.48 1.44 3.32
N ALA A 86 16.92 1.44 2.07
CA ALA A 86 17.32 2.64 1.36
C ALA A 86 16.16 3.66 1.21
N GLN A 87 14.96 3.16 0.93
CA GLN A 87 13.76 4.00 0.90
C GLN A 87 13.40 4.56 2.29
N ALA A 88 13.57 3.78 3.36
CA ALA A 88 13.30 4.24 4.72
C ALA A 88 14.25 5.36 5.15
N GLU A 89 15.54 5.24 4.84
CA GLU A 89 16.52 6.29 5.10
C GLU A 89 16.23 7.55 4.28
N ALA A 90 15.86 7.39 3.00
CA ALA A 90 15.48 8.51 2.15
C ALA A 90 14.21 9.20 2.69
N LEU A 91 13.21 8.45 3.15
CA LEU A 91 12.00 9.00 3.75
C LEU A 91 12.33 9.86 4.97
N ASN A 92 13.19 9.40 5.86
CA ASN A 92 13.60 10.17 7.02
C ASN A 92 14.25 11.52 6.63
N LYS A 93 15.09 11.53 5.60
CA LYS A 93 15.72 12.75 5.08
C LYS A 93 14.68 13.70 4.48
N ILE A 94 13.78 13.18 3.66
CA ILE A 94 12.68 13.96 3.04
C ILE A 94 11.80 14.60 4.12
N LEU A 95 11.39 13.84 5.12
CA LEU A 95 10.55 14.36 6.20
C LEU A 95 11.28 15.38 7.06
N ALA A 96 12.58 15.18 7.34
CA ALA A 96 13.40 16.15 8.07
C ALA A 96 13.49 17.50 7.34
N GLU A 97 13.63 17.49 5.99
CA GLU A 97 13.58 18.70 5.16
C GLU A 97 12.24 19.44 5.29
N MET A 98 11.16 18.72 5.58
CA MET A 98 9.80 19.23 5.76
C MET A 98 9.44 19.52 7.22
N ASN A 99 10.39 19.44 8.17
CA ASN A 99 10.16 19.52 9.61
C ASN A 99 9.11 18.50 10.11
N ALA A 100 9.09 17.31 9.52
CA ALA A 100 8.21 16.21 9.84
C ALA A 100 9.00 14.95 10.20
N LYS A 101 8.29 13.93 10.66
CA LYS A 101 8.86 12.61 10.98
C LYS A 101 7.82 11.51 10.77
N VAL A 102 8.27 10.26 10.81
CA VAL A 102 7.37 9.11 10.93
C VAL A 102 6.90 9.02 12.38
N ASP A 103 5.60 9.04 12.61
CA ASP A 103 5.01 9.00 13.96
C ASP A 103 4.66 7.57 14.40
N LEU A 104 4.15 6.74 13.49
CA LEU A 104 3.72 5.37 13.76
C LEU A 104 3.86 4.51 12.51
N VAL A 105 4.20 3.24 12.71
CA VAL A 105 4.29 2.23 11.65
C VAL A 105 3.46 1.01 12.04
N PRO A 106 2.18 0.94 11.67
CA PRO A 106 1.40 -0.28 11.83
C PRO A 106 1.94 -1.40 10.93
N LEU A 107 2.24 -2.55 11.52
CA LEU A 107 2.55 -3.79 10.80
C LEU A 107 1.31 -4.67 10.80
N ILE A 108 0.65 -4.79 9.66
CA ILE A 108 -0.52 -5.67 9.49
C ILE A 108 -0.01 -7.07 9.14
N SER A 109 -0.11 -7.97 10.10
CA SER A 109 0.36 -9.36 9.99
C SER A 109 -0.78 -10.29 9.55
N VAL A 110 -0.52 -11.11 8.54
CA VAL A 110 -1.48 -12.08 7.98
C VAL A 110 -0.72 -13.33 7.53
N PRO A 111 -1.21 -14.55 7.82
CA PRO A 111 -0.63 -15.79 7.33
C PRO A 111 -0.58 -15.89 5.80
N ASN A 112 0.44 -16.59 5.25
CA ASN A 112 0.69 -16.62 3.82
C ASN A 112 -0.44 -17.27 3.00
N ASP A 113 -1.08 -18.30 3.51
CA ASP A 113 -2.23 -18.95 2.87
C ASP A 113 -3.40 -18.00 2.69
N VAL A 114 -3.69 -17.18 3.70
CA VAL A 114 -4.71 -16.12 3.65
C VAL A 114 -4.32 -15.02 2.65
N LEU A 115 -3.02 -14.69 2.54
CA LEU A 115 -2.54 -13.69 1.60
C LEU A 115 -2.79 -14.11 0.15
N VAL A 116 -2.50 -15.35 -0.19
CA VAL A 116 -2.71 -15.90 -1.53
C VAL A 116 -4.20 -15.85 -1.89
N GLU A 117 -5.09 -16.29 -0.97
CA GLU A 117 -6.53 -16.24 -1.16
C GLU A 117 -7.02 -14.79 -1.38
N ARG A 118 -6.57 -13.86 -0.53
CA ARG A 118 -6.96 -12.44 -0.63
C ARG A 118 -6.52 -11.79 -1.94
N LEU A 119 -5.31 -12.10 -2.41
CA LEU A 119 -4.80 -11.54 -3.66
C LEU A 119 -5.52 -12.12 -4.88
N SER A 120 -5.75 -13.44 -4.91
CA SER A 120 -6.44 -14.11 -6.00
C SER A 120 -7.91 -13.71 -6.12
N GLY A 121 -8.55 -13.40 -4.98
CA GLY A 121 -9.95 -13.00 -4.91
C GLY A 121 -10.19 -11.49 -5.06
N ARG A 122 -9.14 -10.69 -5.24
CA ARG A 122 -9.25 -9.23 -5.32
C ARG A 122 -9.70 -8.76 -6.71
N TRP A 123 -10.61 -7.80 -6.70
CA TRP A 123 -11.09 -7.09 -7.89
C TRP A 123 -11.04 -5.59 -7.66
N MET A 124 -10.85 -4.82 -8.73
CA MET A 124 -10.69 -3.37 -8.68
C MET A 124 -11.69 -2.70 -9.61
N SER A 125 -12.20 -1.54 -9.21
CA SER A 125 -12.87 -0.62 -10.12
C SER A 125 -11.86 0.36 -10.74
N LYS A 126 -12.26 1.02 -11.82
CA LYS A 126 -11.45 2.08 -12.46
C LYS A 126 -11.21 3.28 -11.53
N SER A 127 -12.10 3.51 -10.59
CA SER A 127 -11.99 4.57 -9.57
C SER A 127 -11.16 4.17 -8.35
N GLY A 128 -10.53 2.98 -8.36
CA GLY A 128 -9.62 2.52 -7.31
C GLY A 128 -10.28 1.75 -6.16
N ARG A 129 -11.61 1.62 -6.14
CA ARG A 129 -12.30 0.83 -5.09
C ARG A 129 -11.94 -0.64 -5.17
N VAL A 130 -11.78 -1.25 -4.00
CA VAL A 130 -11.35 -2.65 -3.85
C VAL A 130 -12.56 -3.51 -3.48
N TYR A 131 -12.77 -4.56 -4.26
CA TYR A 131 -13.73 -5.62 -3.99
C TYR A 131 -13.02 -6.94 -3.77
N HIS A 132 -13.70 -7.88 -3.14
CA HIS A 132 -13.20 -9.24 -2.98
C HIS A 132 -14.33 -10.23 -3.21
N ALA A 133 -14.07 -11.30 -3.94
CA ALA A 133 -15.09 -12.29 -4.30
C ALA A 133 -15.79 -12.91 -3.07
N LEU A 134 -15.11 -13.02 -1.92
CA LEU A 134 -15.63 -13.61 -0.68
C LEU A 134 -15.85 -12.57 0.41
N TYR A 135 -14.87 -11.70 0.67
CA TYR A 135 -14.87 -10.83 1.87
C TYR A 135 -15.57 -9.48 1.68
N ASN A 136 -15.65 -9.00 0.45
CA ASN A 136 -16.32 -7.75 0.09
C ASN A 136 -16.87 -7.85 -1.35
N PRO A 137 -17.87 -8.72 -1.58
CA PRO A 137 -18.42 -8.91 -2.92
C PRO A 137 -19.21 -7.69 -3.37
N PRO A 138 -19.17 -7.33 -4.68
CA PRO A 138 -20.05 -6.32 -5.23
C PRO A 138 -21.50 -6.80 -5.20
N LYS A 139 -22.45 -5.88 -5.10
CA LYS A 139 -23.91 -6.17 -5.13
C LYS A 139 -24.33 -6.83 -6.43
N VAL A 140 -23.76 -6.36 -7.53
CA VAL A 140 -23.92 -6.97 -8.86
C VAL A 140 -22.57 -7.55 -9.27
N LYS A 141 -22.55 -8.82 -9.61
CA LYS A 141 -21.32 -9.56 -9.93
C LYS A 141 -20.50 -8.82 -11.00
N TRP A 142 -19.25 -8.53 -10.65
CA TRP A 142 -18.23 -7.87 -11.49
C TRP A 142 -18.55 -6.44 -11.92
N VAL A 143 -19.41 -5.75 -11.16
CA VAL A 143 -19.80 -4.35 -11.40
C VAL A 143 -19.53 -3.53 -10.13
N ASP A 144 -18.98 -2.35 -10.29
CA ASP A 144 -18.78 -1.41 -9.19
C ASP A 144 -20.11 -0.90 -8.63
N ASP A 145 -20.28 -0.94 -7.31
CA ASP A 145 -21.54 -0.62 -6.65
C ASP A 145 -21.94 0.86 -6.70
N ILE A 146 -21.00 1.74 -7.06
CA ILE A 146 -21.19 3.20 -7.00
C ILE A 146 -21.35 3.79 -8.40
N ASP A 147 -20.43 3.43 -9.33
CA ASP A 147 -20.42 4.02 -10.66
C ASP A 147 -20.86 3.06 -11.78
N GLY A 148 -21.13 1.79 -11.45
CA GLY A 148 -21.61 0.80 -12.41
C GLY A 148 -20.57 0.34 -13.44
N THR A 149 -19.30 0.70 -13.27
CA THR A 149 -18.24 0.27 -14.19
C THR A 149 -17.84 -1.19 -13.97
N PRO A 150 -17.37 -1.89 -15.01
CA PRO A 150 -16.87 -3.25 -14.86
C PRO A 150 -15.65 -3.31 -13.93
N LEU A 151 -15.61 -4.32 -13.06
CA LEU A 151 -14.44 -4.63 -12.23
C LEU A 151 -13.40 -5.41 -13.06
N TYR A 152 -12.14 -5.27 -12.69
CA TYR A 152 -11.03 -5.98 -13.30
C TYR A 152 -10.08 -6.52 -12.25
N GLN A 153 -9.31 -7.54 -12.57
CA GLN A 153 -8.18 -8.01 -11.76
C GLN A 153 -6.90 -7.32 -12.22
N ARG A 154 -6.04 -7.02 -11.26
CA ARG A 154 -4.71 -6.48 -11.58
C ARG A 154 -3.83 -7.55 -12.22
N GLU A 155 -2.94 -7.13 -13.12
CA GLU A 155 -1.95 -8.02 -13.73
C GLU A 155 -1.02 -8.65 -12.68
N ASP A 156 -0.70 -7.91 -11.62
CA ASP A 156 0.15 -8.37 -10.52
C ASP A 156 -0.58 -9.22 -9.47
N ASP A 157 -1.89 -9.47 -9.62
CA ASP A 157 -2.67 -10.41 -8.80
C ASP A 157 -2.85 -11.78 -9.46
N LYS A 158 -2.22 -12.01 -10.59
CA LYS A 158 -2.20 -13.32 -11.23
C LYS A 158 -1.43 -14.33 -10.37
N PRO A 159 -1.86 -15.61 -10.31
CA PRO A 159 -1.26 -16.62 -9.43
C PRO A 159 0.26 -16.73 -9.55
N GLU A 160 0.78 -16.66 -10.78
CA GLU A 160 2.21 -16.72 -11.07
C GLU A 160 3.01 -15.54 -10.51
N THR A 161 2.36 -14.38 -10.34
CA THR A 161 3.00 -13.14 -9.83
C THR A 161 2.85 -13.01 -8.31
N VAL A 162 1.77 -13.55 -7.75
CA VAL A 162 1.47 -13.44 -6.31
C VAL A 162 2.60 -14.01 -5.45
N GLN A 163 3.10 -15.21 -5.77
CA GLN A 163 4.18 -15.83 -4.99
C GLN A 163 5.44 -14.95 -5.06
N ARG A 164 5.82 -14.49 -6.23
CA ARG A 164 7.00 -13.61 -6.38
C ARG A 164 6.88 -12.33 -5.55
N ARG A 165 5.69 -11.72 -5.47
CA ARG A 165 5.44 -10.53 -4.63
C ARG A 165 5.61 -10.81 -3.14
N ILE A 166 5.20 -11.99 -2.70
CA ILE A 166 5.39 -12.43 -1.31
C ILE A 166 6.89 -12.63 -1.02
N ASP A 167 7.61 -13.30 -1.93
CA ASP A 167 9.05 -13.54 -1.80
C ASP A 167 9.81 -12.20 -1.75
N VAL A 168 9.54 -11.27 -2.66
CA VAL A 168 10.14 -9.93 -2.70
C VAL A 168 9.85 -9.15 -1.41
N TYR A 169 8.65 -9.30 -0.83
CA TYR A 169 8.33 -8.70 0.46
C TYR A 169 9.26 -9.23 1.55
N TYR A 170 9.42 -10.55 1.67
CA TYR A 170 10.29 -11.12 2.70
C TYR A 170 11.77 -10.80 2.48
N GLU A 171 12.22 -10.77 1.23
CA GLU A 171 13.61 -10.46 0.89
C GLU A 171 13.96 -8.98 1.13
N GLN A 172 13.10 -8.05 0.74
CA GLN A 172 13.44 -6.63 0.65
C GLN A 172 12.72 -5.73 1.65
N THR A 173 11.48 -6.09 2.05
CA THR A 173 10.64 -5.23 2.90
C THR A 173 10.61 -5.69 4.35
N ALA A 174 10.60 -6.99 4.62
CA ALA A 174 10.57 -7.52 5.98
C ALA A 174 11.72 -7.00 6.88
N PRO A 175 12.93 -6.71 6.38
CA PRO A 175 13.98 -6.07 7.19
C PRO A 175 13.57 -4.73 7.82
N LEU A 176 12.59 -4.02 7.27
CA LEU A 176 12.05 -2.80 7.85
C LEU A 176 11.30 -3.03 9.17
N ILE A 177 10.85 -4.24 9.44
CA ILE A 177 10.18 -4.60 10.69
C ILE A 177 11.12 -4.33 11.86
N ASP A 178 12.34 -4.85 11.80
CA ASP A 178 13.34 -4.65 12.86
C ASP A 178 13.83 -3.19 12.88
N TYR A 179 13.98 -2.57 11.74
CA TYR A 179 14.36 -1.15 11.65
C TYR A 179 13.38 -0.26 12.42
N TYR A 180 12.07 -0.40 12.19
CA TYR A 180 11.06 0.41 12.88
C TYR A 180 10.76 -0.07 14.30
N ARG A 181 10.98 -1.35 14.60
CA ARG A 181 10.89 -1.87 15.98
C ARG A 181 11.99 -1.25 16.86
N GLN A 182 13.23 -1.17 16.38
CA GLN A 182 14.34 -0.54 17.09
C GLN A 182 14.13 0.97 17.27
N ALA A 183 13.47 1.62 16.33
CA ALA A 183 13.08 3.02 16.43
C ALA A 183 11.90 3.27 17.39
N GLY A 184 11.27 2.23 17.93
CA GLY A 184 10.10 2.35 18.82
C GLY A 184 8.82 2.83 18.13
N LEU A 185 8.75 2.71 16.80
CA LEU A 185 7.63 3.20 15.99
C LEU A 185 6.67 2.09 15.54
N LEU A 186 7.09 0.82 15.64
CA LEU A 186 6.33 -0.32 15.14
C LEU A 186 5.23 -0.75 16.10
N VAL A 187 4.03 -0.95 15.57
CA VAL A 187 2.92 -1.59 16.29
C VAL A 187 2.39 -2.73 15.44
N GLU A 188 2.36 -3.94 16.00
CA GLU A 188 1.85 -5.13 15.31
C GLU A 188 0.33 -5.21 15.43
N ILE A 189 -0.33 -5.43 14.31
CA ILE A 189 -1.80 -5.50 14.18
C ILE A 189 -2.16 -6.82 13.50
N ASP A 190 -3.06 -7.58 14.09
CA ASP A 190 -3.60 -8.79 13.49
C ASP A 190 -4.53 -8.44 12.32
N GLY A 191 -4.06 -8.68 11.11
CA GLY A 191 -4.78 -8.41 9.86
C GLY A 191 -5.78 -9.50 9.47
N THR A 192 -5.96 -10.55 10.27
CA THR A 192 -6.98 -11.59 10.03
C THR A 192 -8.36 -11.20 10.56
N GLN A 193 -8.43 -10.18 11.40
CA GLN A 193 -9.65 -9.61 11.94
C GLN A 193 -10.52 -8.91 10.90
N GLU A 194 -11.75 -8.60 11.24
CA GLU A 194 -12.64 -7.75 10.45
C GLU A 194 -12.02 -6.36 10.22
N ILE A 195 -12.34 -5.74 9.07
CA ILE A 195 -11.74 -4.46 8.62
C ILE A 195 -11.87 -3.39 9.69
N GLU A 196 -13.07 -3.26 10.29
CA GLU A 196 -13.37 -2.26 11.32
C GLU A 196 -12.51 -2.47 12.56
N LYS A 197 -12.29 -3.73 12.95
CA LYS A 197 -11.50 -4.06 14.11
C LYS A 197 -10.02 -3.74 13.92
N VAL A 198 -9.47 -4.05 12.75
CA VAL A 198 -8.11 -3.65 12.37
C VAL A 198 -7.97 -2.13 12.42
N THR A 199 -8.95 -1.39 11.88
CA THR A 199 -8.98 0.08 11.93
C THR A 199 -8.96 0.60 13.37
N GLU A 200 -9.80 0.05 14.24
CA GLU A 200 -9.85 0.44 15.66
C GLU A 200 -8.51 0.22 16.38
N ASP A 201 -7.88 -0.92 16.14
CA ASP A 201 -6.62 -1.26 16.80
C ASP A 201 -5.48 -0.35 16.32
N ILE A 202 -5.45 0.02 15.03
CA ILE A 202 -4.51 1.03 14.52
C ILE A 202 -4.78 2.40 15.15
N LEU A 203 -6.06 2.84 15.21
CA LEU A 203 -6.41 4.15 15.79
C LEU A 203 -6.10 4.25 17.28
N LYS A 204 -6.20 3.15 18.04
CA LYS A 204 -5.79 3.10 19.45
C LYS A 204 -4.28 3.29 19.64
N ALA A 205 -3.48 2.87 18.65
CA ALA A 205 -2.03 3.06 18.67
C ALA A 205 -1.61 4.50 18.29
N ILE A 206 -2.45 5.22 17.58
CA ILE A 206 -2.27 6.64 17.25
C ILE A 206 -2.78 7.45 18.47
N LYS A 207 -1.89 7.83 19.34
CA LYS A 207 -2.20 8.63 20.56
C LYS A 207 -1.94 10.10 20.33
#